data_5a7a8fd2e1f60e2866214dcbedd611ce
#
_entry.id   5a7a8fd2e1f60e2866214dcbedd611ce
#
_cell.length_a   1.000
_cell.length_b   1.000
_cell.length_c   1.000
_cell.angle_alpha   90.00
_cell.angle_beta   90.00
_cell.angle_gamma   90.00
#
_symmetry.space_group_name_H-M   'P 1'
#
loop_
_entity.id
_entity.type
_entity.pdbx_description
1 polymer ?
#
loop_
_entity_poly.entity_id
_entity_poly.type
_entity_poly.pdbx_seq_one_letter_code
_entity_poly.pdbx_strand_id
1 'polypeptide(L)'
;MLTESWFGISYLTHRNVDGTFQVTSSRAFTRLQKAPLLIRRFGIIEAIRLLLPELTRETRLSRFLNKFLAGYVARLRMRDSNVLRLRPFSMDLAIFHEVWDHERYTAGPIGEVARHGTVVGIGAHIGLFSLLASTALQATRIGSVEPDPLNFELLAENISANRVEGATLVQAAIAGNSGERWMHASPSNTGGHSFYTRGGHARLLRTVSLSDLFRSSCISECSLLKMDCEGAEMEILENTPDELLRNVSAISLEYHLDAYTQEGLEQSKTRLENLGSILEIRPTSKTLGILRGMRRS
;
A
#
# COMPACT_ATOMS: atom_id res chain seq x y z
N MET A 1 -13.31 4.79 36.81
CA MET A 1 -12.20 4.04 36.19
C MET A 1 -12.11 2.73 36.89
N LEU A 2 -12.44 1.64 36.20
CA LEU A 2 -12.20 0.28 36.69
C LEU A 2 -11.03 -0.28 35.88
N THR A 3 -9.99 -0.75 36.56
CA THR A 3 -8.86 -1.45 35.93
C THR A 3 -9.09 -2.94 36.14
N GLU A 4 -9.40 -3.64 35.06
CA GLU A 4 -9.36 -5.10 35.08
C GLU A 4 -8.05 -5.56 34.42
N SER A 5 -7.33 -6.44 35.12
CA SER A 5 -6.11 -7.05 34.61
C SER A 5 -6.34 -8.51 34.30
N TRP A 6 -6.22 -8.89 33.03
CA TRP A 6 -6.08 -10.28 32.61
C TRP A 6 -4.70 -10.45 31.96
N PHE A 7 -3.92 -11.42 32.42
CA PHE A 7 -2.55 -11.68 31.97
C PHE A 7 -1.56 -10.49 32.15
N GLY A 8 -1.70 -9.68 33.22
CA GLY A 8 -0.78 -8.59 33.50
C GLY A 8 -0.87 -7.35 32.61
N ILE A 9 -1.95 -7.22 31.82
CA ILE A 9 -2.18 -6.10 30.89
C ILE A 9 -3.32 -5.25 31.46
N SER A 10 -3.02 -3.97 31.75
CA SER A 10 -4.02 -3.01 32.23
C SER A 10 -4.84 -2.43 31.09
N TYR A 11 -6.15 -2.54 31.16
CA TYR A 11 -7.09 -1.89 30.25
C TYR A 11 -7.61 -0.61 30.90
N LEU A 12 -7.61 0.49 30.17
CA LEU A 12 -8.33 1.70 30.54
C LEU A 12 -9.73 1.62 29.89
N THR A 13 -10.74 1.38 30.70
CA THR A 13 -12.13 1.46 30.25
C THR A 13 -12.68 2.86 30.57
N HIS A 14 -13.12 3.59 29.56
CA HIS A 14 -13.93 4.78 29.75
C HIS A 14 -15.40 4.44 29.55
N ARG A 15 -16.22 4.84 30.51
CA ARG A 15 -17.67 4.74 30.39
C ARG A 15 -18.18 5.96 29.64
N ASN A 16 -18.82 5.74 28.50
CA ASN A 16 -19.47 6.80 27.74
C ASN A 16 -20.74 7.29 28.45
N VAL A 17 -21.25 8.45 28.08
CA VAL A 17 -22.46 9.06 28.65
C VAL A 17 -23.71 8.20 28.41
N ASP A 18 -23.69 7.32 27.41
CA ASP A 18 -24.73 6.36 27.07
C ASP A 18 -24.64 5.00 27.82
N GLY A 19 -23.68 4.89 28.75
CA GLY A 19 -23.48 3.66 29.53
C GLY A 19 -22.66 2.56 28.83
N THR A 20 -22.23 2.76 27.59
CA THR A 20 -21.34 1.81 26.86
C THR A 20 -19.91 1.92 27.34
N PHE A 21 -19.19 0.79 27.38
CA PHE A 21 -17.76 0.78 27.73
C PHE A 21 -16.93 0.79 26.46
N GLN A 22 -16.10 1.83 26.33
CA GLN A 22 -15.08 1.87 25.29
C GLN A 22 -13.77 1.32 25.87
N VAL A 23 -13.32 0.17 25.37
CA VAL A 23 -12.01 -0.40 25.72
C VAL A 23 -10.96 0.29 24.87
N THR A 24 -10.22 1.23 25.45
CA THR A 24 -9.02 1.75 24.82
C THR A 24 -7.88 0.75 25.03
N SER A 25 -7.65 -0.13 24.07
CA SER A 25 -6.43 -0.93 24.07
C SER A 25 -5.21 -0.01 24.00
N SER A 26 -4.21 -0.27 24.84
CA SER A 26 -2.94 0.45 24.69
C SER A 26 -2.38 0.18 23.27
N ARG A 27 -1.77 1.17 22.64
CA ARG A 27 -1.13 1.00 21.31
C ARG A 27 -0.15 -0.16 21.30
N ALA A 28 0.50 -0.46 22.43
CA ALA A 28 1.37 -1.63 22.60
C ALA A 28 0.60 -2.95 22.49
N PHE A 29 -0.62 -3.03 23.00
CA PHE A 29 -1.47 -4.22 22.89
C PHE A 29 -1.88 -4.50 21.44
N THR A 30 -2.30 -3.47 20.71
CA THR A 30 -2.64 -3.59 19.28
C THR A 30 -1.43 -4.07 18.45
N ARG A 31 -0.22 -3.64 18.84
CA ARG A 31 1.03 -4.10 18.20
C ARG A 31 1.35 -5.56 18.51
N LEU A 32 1.15 -6.00 19.75
CA LEU A 32 1.33 -7.41 20.13
C LEU A 32 0.34 -8.36 19.44
N GLN A 33 -0.85 -7.88 19.08
CA GLN A 33 -1.82 -8.68 18.29
C GLN A 33 -1.28 -9.09 16.91
N LYS A 34 -0.27 -8.40 16.39
CA LYS A 34 0.42 -8.76 15.15
C LYS A 34 1.40 -9.93 15.31
N ALA A 35 1.81 -10.26 16.54
CA ALA A 35 2.80 -11.29 16.81
C ALA A 35 2.46 -12.65 16.17
N PRO A 36 1.23 -13.19 16.29
CA PRO A 36 0.89 -14.48 15.68
C PRO A 36 1.04 -14.49 14.17
N LEU A 37 0.68 -13.38 13.49
CA LEU A 37 0.82 -13.23 12.04
C LEU A 37 2.29 -13.18 11.63
N LEU A 38 3.12 -12.41 12.33
CA LEU A 38 4.55 -12.33 12.08
C LEU A 38 5.26 -13.67 12.34
N ILE A 39 4.92 -14.37 13.43
CA ILE A 39 5.45 -15.70 13.71
C ILE A 39 5.07 -16.69 12.60
N ARG A 40 3.82 -16.62 12.14
CA ARG A 40 3.34 -17.47 11.04
C ARG A 40 4.09 -17.20 9.72
N ARG A 41 4.41 -15.93 9.42
CA ARG A 41 5.05 -15.52 8.15
C ARG A 41 6.56 -15.66 8.17
N PHE A 42 7.21 -15.30 9.26
CA PHE A 42 8.68 -15.17 9.33
C PHE A 42 9.35 -16.14 10.33
N GLY A 43 8.58 -16.75 11.22
CA GLY A 43 9.11 -17.51 12.35
C GLY A 43 9.36 -16.63 13.58
N ILE A 44 9.67 -17.27 14.71
CA ILE A 44 9.68 -16.60 16.02
C ILE A 44 10.80 -15.57 16.16
N ILE A 45 11.99 -15.88 15.65
CA ILE A 45 13.18 -15.01 15.77
C ILE A 45 12.96 -13.71 15.01
N GLU A 46 12.51 -13.80 13.75
CA GLU A 46 12.29 -12.62 12.91
C GLU A 46 11.07 -11.82 13.39
N ALA A 47 10.04 -12.49 13.92
CA ALA A 47 8.90 -11.82 14.53
C ALA A 47 9.34 -10.96 15.73
N ILE A 48 10.25 -11.45 16.59
CA ILE A 48 10.80 -10.68 17.71
C ILE A 48 11.59 -9.47 17.19
N ARG A 49 12.41 -9.64 16.16
CA ARG A 49 13.19 -8.54 15.54
C ARG A 49 12.30 -7.44 14.97
N LEU A 50 11.13 -7.80 14.39
CA LEU A 50 10.19 -6.86 13.84
C LEU A 50 9.32 -6.17 14.90
N LEU A 51 8.93 -6.89 15.95
CA LEU A 51 8.08 -6.36 17.01
C LEU A 51 8.82 -5.45 17.98
N LEU A 52 10.10 -5.71 18.26
CA LEU A 52 10.87 -4.93 19.22
C LEU A 52 10.93 -3.43 18.87
N PRO A 53 11.22 -3.03 17.61
CA PRO A 53 11.13 -1.63 17.18
C PRO A 53 9.73 -1.05 17.33
N GLU A 54 8.70 -1.81 16.98
CA GLU A 54 7.30 -1.39 17.08
C GLU A 54 6.88 -1.15 18.55
N LEU A 55 7.26 -2.05 19.47
CA LEU A 55 6.92 -1.94 20.89
C LEU A 55 7.64 -0.76 21.55
N THR A 56 8.85 -0.47 21.13
CA THR A 56 9.67 0.59 21.70
C THR A 56 9.44 1.96 21.06
N ARG A 57 8.68 2.06 19.99
CA ARG A 57 8.52 3.25 19.12
C ARG A 57 8.17 4.55 19.87
N GLU A 58 7.49 4.46 21.02
CA GLU A 58 7.07 5.62 21.81
C GLU A 58 8.04 6.00 22.95
N THR A 59 9.07 5.21 23.21
CA THR A 59 10.06 5.50 24.24
C THR A 59 11.03 6.61 23.78
N ARG A 60 11.61 7.36 24.73
CA ARG A 60 12.66 8.34 24.42
C ARG A 60 13.88 7.68 23.76
N LEU A 61 14.21 6.47 24.19
CA LEU A 61 15.31 5.68 23.64
C LEU A 61 15.02 5.31 22.16
N SER A 62 13.81 4.92 21.84
CA SER A 62 13.47 4.57 20.46
C SER A 62 13.47 5.78 19.53
N ARG A 63 13.02 6.94 19.99
CA ARG A 63 13.12 8.18 19.20
C ARG A 63 14.57 8.53 18.87
N PHE A 64 15.48 8.29 19.81
CA PHE A 64 16.91 8.44 19.59
C PHE A 64 17.43 7.37 18.61
N LEU A 65 17.12 6.09 18.85
CA LEU A 65 17.53 4.97 18.00
C LEU A 65 16.95 5.07 16.58
N ASN A 66 15.70 5.50 16.43
CA ASN A 66 15.06 5.70 15.12
C ASN A 66 15.82 6.71 14.26
N LYS A 67 16.42 7.74 14.87
CA LYS A 67 17.24 8.71 14.14
C LYS A 67 18.50 8.08 13.53
N PHE A 68 19.08 7.08 14.20
CA PHE A 68 20.26 6.37 13.72
C PHE A 68 19.93 5.13 12.89
N LEU A 69 18.77 4.50 13.13
CA LEU A 69 18.36 3.25 12.50
C LEU A 69 17.29 3.44 11.41
N ALA A 70 16.89 4.67 11.11
CA ALA A 70 15.88 4.97 10.07
C ALA A 70 16.28 4.41 8.69
N GLY A 71 17.57 4.35 8.39
CA GLY A 71 18.10 3.75 7.16
C GLY A 71 18.47 2.27 7.28
N TYR A 72 18.30 1.65 8.46
CA TYR A 72 18.60 0.23 8.61
C TYR A 72 17.61 -0.62 7.84
N VAL A 73 18.14 -1.47 6.96
CA VAL A 73 17.35 -2.42 6.16
C VAL A 73 17.57 -3.83 6.72
N ALA A 74 16.50 -4.44 7.22
CA ALA A 74 16.52 -5.83 7.64
C ALA A 74 16.29 -6.73 6.42
N ARG A 75 17.04 -7.83 6.34
CA ARG A 75 16.79 -8.92 5.39
C ARG A 75 16.11 -10.07 6.13
N LEU A 76 14.89 -10.35 5.77
CA LEU A 76 14.04 -11.36 6.39
C LEU A 76 13.74 -12.49 5.40
N ARG A 77 13.70 -13.71 5.88
CA ARG A 77 13.21 -14.85 5.10
C ARG A 77 11.80 -15.18 5.53
N MET A 78 10.88 -15.14 4.58
CA MET A 78 9.52 -15.60 4.81
C MET A 78 9.45 -17.14 4.75
N ARG A 79 8.41 -17.73 5.32
CA ARG A 79 8.25 -19.19 5.33
C ARG A 79 8.00 -19.81 3.96
N ASP A 80 7.47 -19.03 3.03
CA ASP A 80 7.29 -19.39 1.62
C ASP A 80 8.58 -19.24 0.78
N SER A 81 9.72 -19.11 1.47
CA SER A 81 11.06 -18.92 0.91
C SER A 81 11.35 -17.55 0.30
N ASN A 82 10.38 -16.65 0.26
CA ASN A 82 10.63 -15.29 -0.18
C ASN A 82 11.61 -14.57 0.75
N VAL A 83 12.43 -13.72 0.17
CA VAL A 83 13.34 -12.81 0.90
C VAL A 83 12.78 -11.41 0.83
N LEU A 84 12.55 -10.80 1.98
CA LEU A 84 12.05 -9.45 2.08
C LEU A 84 13.09 -8.54 2.72
N ARG A 85 13.42 -7.45 2.05
CA ARG A 85 14.18 -6.33 2.59
C ARG A 85 13.23 -5.21 2.95
N LEU A 86 13.23 -4.78 4.19
CA LEU A 86 12.37 -3.73 4.70
C LEU A 86 13.07 -2.94 5.81
N ARG A 87 12.55 -1.76 6.10
CA ARG A 87 13.03 -0.87 7.17
C ARG A 87 12.14 -1.06 8.41
N PRO A 88 12.60 -1.76 9.46
CA PRO A 88 11.77 -2.06 10.64
C PRO A 88 11.30 -0.82 11.40
N PHE A 89 11.99 0.30 11.23
CA PHE A 89 11.69 1.57 11.90
C PHE A 89 10.88 2.55 11.03
N SER A 90 10.31 2.07 9.92
CA SER A 90 9.48 2.83 8.99
C SER A 90 8.02 2.33 8.97
N MET A 91 7.27 2.74 7.95
CA MET A 91 5.91 2.23 7.69
C MET A 91 5.90 0.88 6.95
N ASP A 92 7.07 0.35 6.54
CA ASP A 92 7.15 -0.83 5.70
C ASP A 92 6.43 -2.06 6.29
N LEU A 93 6.51 -2.24 7.63
CA LEU A 93 5.82 -3.34 8.31
C LEU A 93 4.29 -3.14 8.33
N ALA A 94 3.82 -1.90 8.47
CA ALA A 94 2.39 -1.61 8.42
C ALA A 94 1.84 -1.90 7.03
N ILE A 95 2.53 -1.45 5.99
CA ILE A 95 2.18 -1.71 4.59
C ILE A 95 2.24 -3.22 4.28
N PHE A 96 3.21 -3.95 4.86
CA PHE A 96 3.24 -5.41 4.76
C PHE A 96 1.94 -6.05 5.27
N HIS A 97 1.46 -5.66 6.46
CA HIS A 97 0.20 -6.17 7.00
C HIS A 97 -1.00 -5.82 6.12
N GLU A 98 -1.05 -4.62 5.56
CA GLU A 98 -2.12 -4.20 4.67
C GLU A 98 -2.16 -5.04 3.39
N VAL A 99 -1.02 -5.27 2.79
CA VAL A 99 -0.91 -6.00 1.52
C VAL A 99 -1.09 -7.50 1.70
N TRP A 100 -0.39 -8.10 2.71
CA TRP A 100 -0.27 -9.56 2.81
C TRP A 100 -1.24 -10.20 3.79
N ASP A 101 -1.56 -9.55 4.89
CA ASP A 101 -2.40 -10.14 5.92
C ASP A 101 -3.87 -9.70 5.80
N HIS A 102 -4.11 -8.48 5.34
CA HIS A 102 -5.46 -7.96 5.13
C HIS A 102 -5.92 -8.07 3.66
N GLU A 103 -5.05 -8.52 2.76
CA GLU A 103 -5.34 -8.67 1.33
C GLU A 103 -6.04 -7.43 0.75
N ARG A 104 -5.59 -6.25 1.18
CA ARG A 104 -6.27 -4.97 0.96
C ARG A 104 -6.65 -4.73 -0.49
N TYR A 105 -5.82 -5.17 -1.44
CA TYR A 105 -6.02 -4.94 -2.87
C TYR A 105 -6.51 -6.17 -3.64
N THR A 106 -6.50 -7.35 -3.04
CA THR A 106 -6.74 -8.62 -3.74
C THR A 106 -7.86 -9.46 -3.15
N ALA A 107 -8.51 -8.98 -2.07
CA ALA A 107 -9.55 -9.76 -1.41
C ALA A 107 -10.76 -10.06 -2.33
N GLY A 108 -11.28 -11.26 -2.21
CA GLY A 108 -12.45 -11.73 -2.94
C GLY A 108 -12.20 -11.97 -4.43
N PRO A 109 -13.19 -11.74 -5.30
CA PRO A 109 -13.12 -12.07 -6.72
C PRO A 109 -12.00 -11.36 -7.49
N ILE A 110 -11.54 -10.20 -7.01
CA ILE A 110 -10.44 -9.43 -7.65
C ILE A 110 -9.15 -10.26 -7.73
N GLY A 111 -8.81 -10.97 -6.65
CA GLY A 111 -7.64 -11.83 -6.65
C GLY A 111 -7.73 -12.96 -7.69
N GLU A 112 -8.91 -13.53 -7.89
CA GLU A 112 -9.11 -14.58 -8.89
C GLU A 112 -8.99 -14.04 -10.32
N VAL A 113 -9.57 -12.86 -10.61
CA VAL A 113 -9.44 -12.20 -11.93
C VAL A 113 -7.99 -11.85 -12.25
N ALA A 114 -7.19 -11.52 -11.22
CA ALA A 114 -5.80 -11.14 -11.36
C ALA A 114 -4.85 -12.33 -11.60
N ARG A 115 -5.28 -13.57 -11.31
CA ARG A 115 -4.42 -14.76 -11.43
C ARG A 115 -3.95 -14.99 -12.86
N HIS A 116 -2.67 -15.32 -12.96
CA HIS A 116 -2.00 -15.66 -14.22
C HIS A 116 -2.05 -14.56 -15.30
N GLY A 117 -2.43 -13.34 -14.91
CA GLY A 117 -2.58 -12.21 -15.82
C GLY A 117 -1.47 -11.17 -15.70
N THR A 118 -1.69 -10.02 -16.34
CA THR A 118 -0.86 -8.82 -16.20
C THR A 118 -1.36 -8.00 -15.01
N VAL A 119 -0.49 -7.73 -14.06
CA VAL A 119 -0.79 -6.91 -12.86
C VAL A 119 0.05 -5.64 -12.89
N VAL A 120 -0.57 -4.49 -12.68
CA VAL A 120 0.11 -3.21 -12.60
C VAL A 120 -0.10 -2.59 -11.23
N GLY A 121 0.99 -2.29 -10.52
CA GLY A 121 0.98 -1.61 -9.23
C GLY A 121 1.55 -0.21 -9.33
N ILE A 122 0.72 0.81 -9.11
CA ILE A 122 1.10 2.20 -8.99
C ILE A 122 1.23 2.54 -7.51
N GLY A 123 2.34 3.18 -7.12
CA GLY A 123 2.77 3.29 -5.72
C GLY A 123 3.25 1.93 -5.22
N ALA A 124 4.29 1.39 -5.86
CA ALA A 124 4.78 0.04 -5.57
C ALA A 124 5.56 -0.04 -4.24
N HIS A 125 5.96 1.13 -3.69
CA HIS A 125 6.74 1.24 -2.46
C HIS A 125 7.98 0.34 -2.53
N ILE A 126 8.26 -0.48 -1.53
CA ILE A 126 9.37 -1.44 -1.52
C ILE A 126 9.04 -2.77 -2.24
N GLY A 127 7.95 -2.85 -3.02
CA GLY A 127 7.61 -4.02 -3.84
C GLY A 127 6.78 -5.10 -3.15
N LEU A 128 6.13 -4.80 -2.02
CA LEU A 128 5.34 -5.78 -1.28
C LEU A 128 4.18 -6.34 -2.12
N PHE A 129 3.46 -5.45 -2.83
CA PHE A 129 2.39 -5.88 -3.73
C PHE A 129 2.93 -6.63 -4.95
N SER A 130 4.08 -6.23 -5.48
CA SER A 130 4.72 -6.90 -6.61
C SER A 130 5.14 -8.35 -6.26
N LEU A 131 5.66 -8.56 -5.05
CA LEU A 131 5.96 -9.91 -4.55
C LEU A 131 4.68 -10.74 -4.35
N LEU A 132 3.61 -10.16 -3.82
CA LEU A 132 2.32 -10.83 -3.68
C LEU A 132 1.76 -11.19 -5.07
N ALA A 133 1.85 -10.28 -6.05
CA ALA A 133 1.41 -10.54 -7.42
C ALA A 133 2.17 -11.71 -8.04
N SER A 134 3.48 -11.80 -7.82
CA SER A 134 4.29 -12.92 -8.32
C SER A 134 3.92 -14.24 -7.64
N THR A 135 3.77 -14.26 -6.33
CA THR A 135 3.65 -15.51 -5.55
C THR A 135 2.22 -15.98 -5.38
N ALA A 136 1.33 -15.12 -4.89
CA ALA A 136 -0.06 -15.48 -4.60
C ALA A 136 -0.95 -15.41 -5.84
N LEU A 137 -0.77 -14.42 -6.71
CA LEU A 137 -1.54 -14.29 -7.93
C LEU A 137 -0.91 -15.04 -9.12
N GLN A 138 0.37 -15.43 -9.01
CA GLN A 138 1.12 -16.07 -10.10
C GLN A 138 1.04 -15.25 -11.40
N ALA A 139 1.10 -13.92 -11.26
CA ALA A 139 1.02 -13.00 -12.37
C ALA A 139 2.17 -13.25 -13.37
N THR A 140 1.85 -13.31 -14.65
CA THR A 140 2.83 -13.56 -15.72
C THR A 140 3.60 -12.31 -16.11
N ARG A 141 3.01 -11.13 -15.88
CA ARG A 141 3.63 -9.83 -16.09
C ARG A 141 3.30 -8.90 -14.92
N ILE A 142 4.29 -8.19 -14.42
CA ILE A 142 4.14 -7.30 -13.27
C ILE A 142 4.75 -5.94 -13.61
N GLY A 143 3.91 -4.92 -13.75
CA GLY A 143 4.34 -3.52 -13.84
C GLY A 143 4.39 -2.92 -12.44
N SER A 144 5.51 -2.35 -12.03
CA SER A 144 5.68 -1.72 -10.71
C SER A 144 6.23 -0.32 -10.86
N VAL A 145 5.48 0.67 -10.40
CA VAL A 145 5.84 2.08 -10.54
C VAL A 145 5.98 2.72 -9.16
N GLU A 146 7.15 3.29 -8.90
CA GLU A 146 7.47 3.93 -7.62
C GLU A 146 8.31 5.19 -7.86
N PRO A 147 7.86 6.37 -7.42
CA PRO A 147 8.57 7.61 -7.65
C PRO A 147 9.75 7.85 -6.70
N ASP A 148 9.67 7.42 -5.43
CA ASP A 148 10.74 7.69 -4.47
C ASP A 148 11.96 6.82 -4.72
N PRO A 149 13.16 7.40 -4.89
CA PRO A 149 14.36 6.63 -5.21
C PRO A 149 14.74 5.60 -4.16
N LEU A 150 14.53 5.90 -2.87
CA LEU A 150 14.90 4.97 -1.79
C LEU A 150 13.92 3.78 -1.70
N ASN A 151 12.64 4.03 -1.97
CA ASN A 151 11.66 2.95 -2.09
C ASN A 151 11.91 2.13 -3.35
N PHE A 152 12.22 2.79 -4.47
CA PHE A 152 12.49 2.14 -5.74
C PHE A 152 13.73 1.24 -5.68
N GLU A 153 14.78 1.66 -4.98
CA GLU A 153 15.97 0.83 -4.75
C GLU A 153 15.61 -0.46 -4.00
N LEU A 154 14.84 -0.35 -2.91
CA LEU A 154 14.37 -1.51 -2.16
C LEU A 154 13.39 -2.38 -2.97
N LEU A 155 12.52 -1.77 -3.78
CA LEU A 155 11.68 -2.49 -4.74
C LEU A 155 12.53 -3.34 -5.68
N ALA A 156 13.55 -2.74 -6.32
CA ALA A 156 14.42 -3.45 -7.24
C ALA A 156 15.19 -4.59 -6.55
N GLU A 157 15.71 -4.34 -5.35
CA GLU A 157 16.37 -5.37 -4.53
C GLU A 157 15.43 -6.52 -4.15
N ASN A 158 14.19 -6.23 -3.75
CA ASN A 158 13.21 -7.26 -3.39
C ASN A 158 12.81 -8.10 -4.60
N ILE A 159 12.58 -7.49 -5.75
CA ILE A 159 12.25 -8.17 -7.00
C ILE A 159 13.42 -9.08 -7.43
N SER A 160 14.65 -8.55 -7.41
CA SER A 160 15.85 -9.30 -7.78
C SER A 160 16.14 -10.46 -6.82
N ALA A 161 16.06 -10.22 -5.49
CA ALA A 161 16.34 -11.24 -4.48
C ALA A 161 15.38 -12.45 -4.57
N ASN A 162 14.16 -12.24 -5.07
CA ASN A 162 13.15 -13.28 -5.26
C ASN A 162 13.07 -13.81 -6.70
N ARG A 163 13.93 -13.34 -7.61
CA ARG A 163 13.96 -13.75 -9.01
C ARG A 163 12.60 -13.67 -9.69
N VAL A 164 11.88 -12.57 -9.42
CA VAL A 164 10.55 -12.35 -9.99
C VAL A 164 10.67 -12.16 -11.49
N GLU A 165 10.17 -13.13 -12.24
CA GLU A 165 10.13 -13.07 -13.71
C GLU A 165 9.00 -12.17 -14.20
N GLY A 166 9.14 -11.60 -15.39
CA GLY A 166 8.11 -10.75 -16.01
C GLY A 166 7.89 -9.39 -15.32
N ALA A 167 8.76 -9.01 -14.37
CA ALA A 167 8.67 -7.71 -13.68
C ALA A 167 9.30 -6.58 -14.51
N THR A 168 8.55 -5.50 -14.69
CA THR A 168 9.02 -4.22 -15.25
C THR A 168 8.93 -3.15 -14.17
N LEU A 169 10.07 -2.53 -13.83
CA LEU A 169 10.16 -1.51 -12.79
C LEU A 169 10.33 -0.14 -13.43
N VAL A 170 9.52 0.84 -13.01
CA VAL A 170 9.53 2.19 -13.54
C VAL A 170 9.68 3.19 -12.40
N GLN A 171 10.79 3.93 -12.37
CA GLN A 171 11.00 5.00 -11.42
C GLN A 171 10.38 6.30 -11.94
N ALA A 172 9.12 6.50 -11.61
CA ALA A 172 8.34 7.68 -11.97
C ALA A 172 7.11 7.78 -11.07
N ALA A 173 6.47 8.93 -11.02
CA ALA A 173 5.12 9.06 -10.49
C ALA A 173 4.11 8.91 -11.63
N ILE A 174 2.96 8.29 -11.38
CA ILE A 174 1.85 8.35 -12.33
C ILE A 174 1.00 9.57 -11.98
N ALA A 175 0.63 10.31 -13.02
CA ALA A 175 -0.21 11.50 -12.96
C ALA A 175 -1.14 11.55 -14.18
N GLY A 176 -2.01 12.55 -14.25
CA GLY A 176 -2.87 12.76 -15.41
C GLY A 176 -2.10 12.93 -16.72
N ASN A 177 -0.92 13.55 -16.66
CA ASN A 177 -0.07 13.81 -17.82
C ASN A 177 1.40 13.48 -17.56
N SER A 178 2.11 13.08 -18.61
CA SER A 178 3.57 12.90 -18.59
C SER A 178 4.29 14.24 -18.55
N GLY A 179 5.41 14.31 -17.81
CA GLY A 179 6.20 15.52 -17.63
C GLY A 179 7.02 15.49 -16.33
N GLU A 180 7.06 16.60 -15.63
CA GLU A 180 7.72 16.74 -14.33
C GLU A 180 6.80 17.48 -13.36
N ARG A 181 6.76 17.06 -12.09
CA ARG A 181 6.00 17.70 -11.01
C ARG A 181 6.77 17.68 -9.70
N TRP A 182 6.55 18.71 -8.90
CA TRP A 182 7.04 18.76 -7.52
C TRP A 182 6.21 17.84 -6.62
N MET A 183 6.86 16.87 -6.00
CA MET A 183 6.27 16.01 -4.99
C MET A 183 6.82 16.37 -3.61
N HIS A 184 5.95 16.44 -2.62
CA HIS A 184 6.34 16.71 -1.23
C HIS A 184 6.56 15.37 -0.51
N ALA A 185 7.81 15.17 -0.04
CA ALA A 185 8.16 13.99 0.73
C ALA A 185 7.59 14.12 2.15
N SER A 186 6.92 13.08 2.63
CA SER A 186 6.52 13.00 4.03
C SER A 186 7.72 12.64 4.90
N PRO A 187 8.09 13.46 5.91
CA PRO A 187 9.26 13.17 6.76
C PRO A 187 9.09 11.95 7.66
N SER A 188 7.85 11.52 7.91
CA SER A 188 7.50 10.47 8.88
C SER A 188 6.82 9.26 8.26
N ASN A 189 6.38 9.34 7.00
CA ASN A 189 5.67 8.28 6.31
C ASN A 189 6.36 7.97 4.97
N THR A 190 7.08 6.86 4.91
CA THR A 190 7.80 6.42 3.70
C THR A 190 6.87 6.00 2.56
N GLY A 191 5.58 5.78 2.83
CA GLY A 191 4.54 5.50 1.83
C GLY A 191 3.72 6.74 1.45
N GLY A 192 3.74 7.82 2.27
CA GLY A 192 2.84 8.97 2.13
C GLY A 192 3.47 10.16 1.40
N HIS A 193 4.06 9.97 0.22
CA HIS A 193 4.59 11.04 -0.62
C HIS A 193 3.51 11.53 -1.57
N SER A 194 3.20 12.83 -1.58
CA SER A 194 2.04 13.36 -2.31
C SER A 194 2.34 14.62 -3.11
N PHE A 195 1.63 14.81 -4.22
CA PHE A 195 1.61 16.06 -4.97
C PHE A 195 0.72 17.13 -4.32
N TYR A 196 -0.18 16.75 -3.44
CA TYR A 196 -1.28 17.57 -2.93
C TYR A 196 -1.06 18.02 -1.50
N THR A 197 -0.39 17.23 -0.66
CA THR A 197 -0.08 17.64 0.72
C THR A 197 1.17 18.50 0.76
N ARG A 198 1.07 19.68 1.39
CA ARG A 198 2.23 20.57 1.58
C ARG A 198 2.94 20.21 2.87
N GLY A 199 4.25 19.98 2.78
CA GLY A 199 5.13 19.70 3.93
C GLY A 199 6.38 18.93 3.51
N GLY A 200 7.45 19.00 4.31
CA GLY A 200 8.70 18.30 4.02
C GLY A 200 9.53 18.90 2.87
N HIS A 201 10.46 18.11 2.36
CA HIS A 201 11.30 18.51 1.23
C HIS A 201 10.57 18.24 -0.08
N ALA A 202 10.43 19.28 -0.91
CA ALA A 202 9.92 19.14 -2.26
C ALA A 202 11.03 18.59 -3.18
N ARG A 203 10.66 17.62 -4.01
CA ARG A 203 11.54 17.05 -5.05
C ARG A 203 10.84 17.10 -6.40
N LEU A 204 11.53 17.54 -7.43
CA LEU A 204 11.05 17.46 -8.80
C LEU A 204 11.17 16.01 -9.27
N LEU A 205 10.07 15.42 -9.70
CA LEU A 205 10.00 14.04 -10.16
C LEU A 205 9.43 13.96 -11.58
N ARG A 206 9.94 12.99 -12.32
CA ARG A 206 9.35 12.59 -13.59
C ARG A 206 7.95 12.04 -13.34
N THR A 207 6.97 12.54 -14.10
CA THR A 207 5.62 11.97 -14.18
C THR A 207 5.41 11.25 -15.51
N VAL A 208 4.56 10.22 -15.48
CA VAL A 208 4.16 9.44 -16.65
C VAL A 208 2.65 9.29 -16.59
N SER A 209 1.95 9.48 -17.72
CA SER A 209 0.52 9.16 -17.78
C SER A 209 0.32 7.64 -17.78
N LEU A 210 -0.86 7.17 -17.33
CA LEU A 210 -1.17 5.75 -17.40
C LEU A 210 -1.12 5.22 -18.84
N SER A 211 -1.55 6.02 -19.81
CA SER A 211 -1.47 5.69 -21.24
C SER A 211 -0.03 5.50 -21.73
N ASP A 212 0.87 6.37 -21.29
CA ASP A 212 2.29 6.27 -21.69
C ASP A 212 2.96 5.08 -21.01
N LEU A 213 2.61 4.78 -19.75
CA LEU A 213 3.07 3.60 -19.04
C LEU A 213 2.67 2.32 -19.80
N PHE A 214 1.40 2.17 -20.15
CA PHE A 214 0.89 0.98 -20.83
C PHE A 214 1.54 0.83 -22.21
N ARG A 215 1.66 1.92 -22.97
CA ARG A 215 2.31 1.92 -24.27
C ARG A 215 3.80 1.55 -24.18
N SER A 216 4.56 2.20 -23.31
CA SER A 216 6.00 1.95 -23.17
C SER A 216 6.33 0.58 -22.60
N SER A 217 5.43 0.02 -21.79
CA SER A 217 5.55 -1.32 -21.23
C SER A 217 4.90 -2.41 -22.10
N CYS A 218 4.36 -2.06 -23.29
CA CYS A 218 3.65 -2.98 -24.18
C CYS A 218 2.53 -3.77 -23.44
N ILE A 219 1.73 -3.07 -22.63
CA ILE A 219 0.59 -3.63 -21.91
C ILE A 219 -0.67 -3.33 -22.73
N SER A 220 -1.26 -4.36 -23.35
CA SER A 220 -2.53 -4.27 -24.07
C SER A 220 -3.72 -4.57 -23.16
N GLU A 221 -3.54 -5.48 -22.20
CA GLU A 221 -4.56 -5.91 -21.25
C GLU A 221 -3.97 -5.95 -19.85
N CYS A 222 -4.76 -5.55 -18.85
CA CYS A 222 -4.38 -5.54 -17.46
C CYS A 222 -5.45 -6.26 -16.63
N SER A 223 -5.07 -7.37 -16.00
CA SER A 223 -6.00 -8.14 -15.17
C SER A 223 -6.28 -7.44 -13.84
N LEU A 224 -5.28 -6.75 -13.28
CA LEU A 224 -5.47 -5.93 -12.08
C LEU A 224 -4.59 -4.67 -12.13
N LEU A 225 -5.24 -3.52 -12.04
CA LEU A 225 -4.61 -2.23 -11.80
C LEU A 225 -4.79 -1.86 -10.32
N LYS A 226 -3.70 -1.91 -9.53
CA LYS A 226 -3.63 -1.38 -8.17
C LYS A 226 -3.14 0.06 -8.22
N MET A 227 -3.85 0.99 -7.58
CA MET A 227 -3.41 2.36 -7.40
C MET A 227 -3.44 2.76 -5.93
N ASP A 228 -2.34 3.30 -5.46
CA ASP A 228 -2.17 3.88 -4.15
C ASP A 228 -1.03 4.88 -4.27
N CYS A 229 -1.39 6.08 -4.71
CA CYS A 229 -0.45 7.13 -5.10
C CYS A 229 -0.74 8.45 -4.37
N GLU A 230 -1.36 8.32 -3.17
CA GLU A 230 -1.47 9.41 -2.19
C GLU A 230 -2.15 10.66 -2.76
N GLY A 231 -3.26 10.44 -3.49
CA GLY A 231 -4.16 11.48 -3.95
C GLY A 231 -4.13 11.78 -5.45
N ALA A 232 -3.34 11.07 -6.26
CA ALA A 232 -3.37 11.24 -7.72
C ALA A 232 -4.40 10.35 -8.42
N GLU A 233 -5.09 9.45 -7.70
CA GLU A 233 -5.92 8.39 -8.27
C GLU A 233 -7.03 8.93 -9.17
N MET A 234 -7.74 9.98 -8.72
CA MET A 234 -8.85 10.56 -9.49
C MET A 234 -8.32 11.31 -10.71
N GLU A 235 -7.24 12.09 -10.58
CA GLU A 235 -6.59 12.75 -11.71
C GLU A 235 -6.14 11.73 -12.77
N ILE A 236 -5.59 10.59 -12.34
CA ILE A 236 -5.15 9.52 -13.25
C ILE A 236 -6.37 8.93 -13.97
N LEU A 237 -7.43 8.59 -13.25
CA LEU A 237 -8.64 8.04 -13.86
C LEU A 237 -9.27 9.03 -14.84
N GLU A 238 -9.40 10.29 -14.48
CA GLU A 238 -10.00 11.33 -15.30
C GLU A 238 -9.28 11.52 -16.64
N ASN A 239 -7.93 11.46 -16.61
CA ASN A 239 -7.10 11.69 -17.79
C ASN A 239 -6.76 10.39 -18.57
N THR A 240 -7.24 9.23 -18.12
CA THR A 240 -7.04 7.96 -18.81
C THR A 240 -8.17 7.74 -19.85
N PRO A 241 -7.86 7.44 -21.12
CA PRO A 241 -8.90 7.15 -22.11
C PRO A 241 -9.78 5.96 -21.72
N ASP A 242 -11.06 6.04 -22.05
CA ASP A 242 -12.03 4.96 -21.78
C ASP A 242 -11.65 3.64 -22.42
N GLU A 243 -11.05 3.68 -23.61
CA GLU A 243 -10.57 2.50 -24.30
C GLU A 243 -9.51 1.75 -23.47
N LEU A 244 -8.57 2.47 -22.84
CA LEU A 244 -7.57 1.85 -21.98
C LEU A 244 -8.23 1.28 -20.72
N LEU A 245 -9.16 2.02 -20.10
CA LEU A 245 -9.87 1.53 -18.91
C LEU A 245 -10.72 0.30 -19.23
N ARG A 246 -11.25 0.16 -20.43
CA ARG A 246 -11.93 -1.06 -20.88
C ARG A 246 -11.02 -2.28 -20.97
N ASN A 247 -9.73 -2.10 -21.12
CA ASN A 247 -8.76 -3.19 -21.15
C ASN A 247 -8.22 -3.56 -19.75
N VAL A 248 -8.78 -2.95 -18.70
CA VAL A 248 -8.49 -3.29 -17.29
C VAL A 248 -9.64 -4.14 -16.75
N SER A 249 -9.35 -5.39 -16.38
CA SER A 249 -10.36 -6.34 -15.89
C SER A 249 -10.79 -6.04 -14.46
N ALA A 250 -9.84 -5.64 -13.62
CA ALA A 250 -10.09 -5.25 -12.23
C ALA A 250 -9.26 -4.02 -11.84
N ILE A 251 -9.85 -3.16 -11.01
CA ILE A 251 -9.20 -2.00 -10.39
C ILE A 251 -9.32 -2.14 -8.88
N SER A 252 -8.23 -1.88 -8.16
CA SER A 252 -8.25 -1.74 -6.71
C SER A 252 -7.43 -0.51 -6.33
N LEU A 253 -8.09 0.52 -5.82
CA LEU A 253 -7.42 1.77 -5.49
C LEU A 253 -7.74 2.23 -4.06
N GLU A 254 -6.76 2.86 -3.42
CA GLU A 254 -6.98 3.66 -2.21
C GLU A 254 -7.34 5.07 -2.62
N TYR A 255 -8.47 5.59 -2.11
CA TYR A 255 -8.88 6.97 -2.38
C TYR A 255 -8.57 7.89 -1.19
N HIS A 256 -8.18 9.13 -1.50
CA HIS A 256 -7.70 10.13 -0.54
C HIS A 256 -8.50 11.44 -0.67
N LEU A 257 -9.61 11.58 0.08
CA LEU A 257 -10.46 12.78 0.01
C LEU A 257 -9.80 14.06 0.53
N ASP A 258 -8.62 13.96 1.14
CA ASP A 258 -7.80 15.12 1.48
C ASP A 258 -7.15 15.77 0.24
N ALA A 259 -7.03 15.01 -0.85
CA ALA A 259 -6.42 15.44 -2.10
C ALA A 259 -7.47 15.85 -3.16
N TYR A 260 -8.68 15.30 -3.07
CA TYR A 260 -9.78 15.60 -4.00
C TYR A 260 -11.15 15.53 -3.31
N THR A 261 -12.18 15.97 -4.00
CA THR A 261 -13.53 16.10 -3.42
C THR A 261 -14.30 14.78 -3.48
N GLN A 262 -15.31 14.65 -2.60
CA GLN A 262 -16.29 13.54 -2.68
C GLN A 262 -16.96 13.48 -4.06
N GLU A 263 -17.22 14.64 -4.68
CA GLU A 263 -17.80 14.71 -6.03
C GLU A 263 -16.90 14.08 -7.08
N GLY A 264 -15.58 14.32 -7.04
CA GLY A 264 -14.60 13.68 -7.93
C GLY A 264 -14.58 12.16 -7.79
N LEU A 265 -14.71 11.64 -6.57
CA LEU A 265 -14.85 10.20 -6.33
C LEU A 265 -16.14 9.66 -6.97
N GLU A 266 -17.28 10.33 -6.79
CA GLU A 266 -18.56 9.89 -7.37
C GLU A 266 -18.56 9.97 -8.91
N GLN A 267 -17.92 10.98 -9.51
CA GLN A 267 -17.75 11.08 -10.95
C GLN A 267 -16.91 9.92 -11.50
N SER A 268 -15.77 9.61 -10.87
CA SER A 268 -14.92 8.48 -11.24
C SER A 268 -15.65 7.15 -11.11
N LYS A 269 -16.43 6.99 -10.06
CA LYS A 269 -17.30 5.84 -9.84
C LYS A 269 -18.30 5.65 -10.98
N THR A 270 -19.11 6.68 -11.25
CA THR A 270 -20.10 6.69 -12.32
C THR A 270 -19.46 6.36 -13.67
N ARG A 271 -18.28 6.91 -13.94
CA ARG A 271 -17.54 6.62 -15.16
C ARG A 271 -17.14 5.14 -15.26
N LEU A 272 -16.57 4.55 -14.21
CA LEU A 272 -16.18 3.13 -14.20
C LEU A 272 -17.42 2.21 -14.34
N GLU A 273 -18.55 2.55 -13.71
CA GLU A 273 -19.81 1.83 -13.86
C GLU A 273 -20.33 1.89 -15.30
N ASN A 274 -20.30 3.06 -15.94
CA ASN A 274 -20.66 3.24 -17.36
C ASN A 274 -19.72 2.48 -18.31
N LEU A 275 -18.49 2.24 -17.91
CA LEU A 275 -17.54 1.38 -18.62
C LEU A 275 -17.77 -0.11 -18.36
N GLY A 276 -18.77 -0.49 -17.56
CA GLY A 276 -19.18 -1.86 -17.31
C GLY A 276 -18.57 -2.49 -16.06
N SER A 277 -18.01 -1.70 -15.14
CA SER A 277 -17.49 -2.23 -13.87
C SER A 277 -18.60 -2.35 -12.83
N ILE A 278 -18.53 -3.40 -12.00
CA ILE A 278 -19.25 -3.50 -10.73
C ILE A 278 -18.30 -3.01 -9.66
N LEU A 279 -18.76 -2.02 -8.87
CA LEU A 279 -17.91 -1.36 -7.87
C LEU A 279 -18.30 -1.70 -6.44
N GLU A 280 -17.31 -1.79 -5.58
CA GLU A 280 -17.42 -1.85 -4.14
C GLU A 280 -16.60 -0.73 -3.52
N ILE A 281 -17.18 0.03 -2.59
CA ILE A 281 -16.46 1.05 -1.82
C ILE A 281 -16.45 0.65 -0.36
N ARG A 282 -15.27 0.65 0.25
CA ARG A 282 -15.05 0.37 1.68
C ARG A 282 -14.32 1.55 2.32
N PRO A 283 -15.02 2.48 2.98
CA PRO A 283 -14.37 3.53 3.75
C PRO A 283 -13.53 2.91 4.89
N THR A 284 -12.31 3.41 5.06
CA THR A 284 -11.42 3.04 6.19
C THR A 284 -11.34 4.16 7.22
N SER A 285 -11.60 5.40 6.79
CA SER A 285 -11.73 6.59 7.64
C SER A 285 -12.70 7.58 7.01
N LYS A 286 -12.76 8.81 7.54
CA LYS A 286 -13.58 9.90 6.95
C LYS A 286 -13.06 10.35 5.58
N THR A 287 -11.77 10.22 5.34
CA THR A 287 -11.09 10.74 4.15
C THR A 287 -10.38 9.67 3.32
N LEU A 288 -10.32 8.43 3.82
CA LEU A 288 -9.63 7.32 3.17
C LEU A 288 -10.58 6.13 2.98
N GLY A 289 -10.36 5.37 1.93
CA GLY A 289 -11.02 4.09 1.72
C GLY A 289 -10.50 3.38 0.49
N ILE A 290 -11.06 2.20 0.25
CA ILE A 290 -10.73 1.38 -0.91
C ILE A 290 -11.93 1.37 -1.87
N LEU A 291 -11.67 1.67 -3.13
CA LEU A 291 -12.56 1.40 -4.24
C LEU A 291 -12.06 0.18 -4.99
N ARG A 292 -12.91 -0.79 -5.18
CA ARG A 292 -12.66 -1.98 -5.98
C ARG A 292 -13.66 -2.05 -7.11
N GLY A 293 -13.19 -2.36 -8.31
CA GLY A 293 -14.03 -2.53 -9.47
C GLY A 293 -13.64 -3.78 -10.26
N MET A 294 -14.63 -4.50 -10.75
CA MET A 294 -14.45 -5.60 -11.71
C MET A 294 -15.35 -5.40 -12.90
N ARG A 295 -14.84 -5.68 -14.08
CA ARG A 295 -15.66 -5.69 -15.29
C ARG A 295 -16.65 -6.85 -15.27
N ARG A 296 -17.85 -6.58 -15.75
CA ARG A 296 -18.82 -7.64 -16.06
C ARG A 296 -18.27 -8.48 -17.20
N SER A 297 -18.21 -9.79 -17.00
CA SER A 297 -17.90 -10.79 -18.04
C SER A 297 -18.96 -10.77 -19.14
#